data_7d43a9b091cb5856fb04311763eafb6c
#
_entry.id   7d43a9b091cb5856fb04311763eafb6c
#
_cell.length_a   1.000
_cell.length_b   1.000
_cell.length_c   1.000
_cell.angle_alpha   90.00
_cell.angle_beta   90.00
_cell.angle_gamma   90.00
#
_symmetry.space_group_name_H-M   'P 1'
#
loop_
_entity.id
_entity.type
_entity.pdbx_description
1 polymer ?
#
loop_
_entity_poly.entity_id
_entity_poly.type
_entity_poly.pdbx_seq_one_letter_code
_entity_poly.pdbx_strand_id
1 'polypeptide(L)'
;NLAEGSPGKGYGIFLTKDKKYKVGVINLMGNVFMKKSEDVFEKAKDICKKIILKRNVDFFIVDFHGEITSEKMAMGHFLDGISTCVIGTHTHVPTADTRILKKGTAYQTDIGMCGDYDSVIGMNKENSIKKFFKEKDARKHYPAEGNGTLSGVIIDACEKTGLANQVNRLILGGSLKK
;
A
#
# COMPACT_ATOMS: atom_id res chain seq x y z
N ASN A 1 -5.52 -6.16 -11.22
CA ASN A 1 -6.73 -7.01 -11.38
C ASN A 1 -8.01 -6.23 -11.72
N LEU A 2 -7.92 -5.01 -12.24
CA LEU A 2 -9.07 -4.30 -12.80
C LEU A 2 -9.54 -4.98 -14.10
N ALA A 3 -10.80 -4.72 -14.49
CA ALA A 3 -11.36 -5.25 -15.73
C ALA A 3 -10.50 -4.89 -16.94
N GLU A 4 -10.47 -5.75 -17.95
CA GLU A 4 -9.79 -5.50 -19.22
C GLU A 4 -10.28 -4.19 -19.85
N GLY A 5 -9.36 -3.40 -20.44
CA GLY A 5 -9.63 -2.07 -20.95
C GLY A 5 -9.63 -0.93 -19.93
N SER A 6 -9.46 -1.22 -18.64
CA SER A 6 -9.25 -0.18 -17.62
C SER A 6 -7.96 0.60 -17.91
N PRO A 7 -7.94 1.93 -17.72
CA PRO A 7 -6.76 2.74 -17.99
C PRO A 7 -5.62 2.41 -17.01
N GLY A 8 -4.38 2.56 -17.48
CA GLY A 8 -3.17 2.34 -16.67
C GLY A 8 -2.57 0.95 -16.84
N LYS A 9 -1.51 0.70 -16.06
CA LYS A 9 -0.79 -0.58 -16.02
C LYS A 9 -0.70 -1.02 -14.56
N GLY A 10 -1.21 -2.21 -14.24
CA GLY A 10 -1.22 -2.73 -12.87
C GLY A 10 0.15 -3.17 -12.36
N TYR A 11 1.16 -3.32 -13.23
CA TYR A 11 2.54 -3.63 -12.85
C TYR A 11 3.55 -3.07 -13.85
N GLY A 12 4.79 -2.93 -13.40
CA GLY A 12 5.91 -2.50 -14.24
C GLY A 12 7.26 -2.85 -13.63
N ILE A 13 8.29 -2.78 -14.45
CA ILE A 13 9.69 -2.91 -14.02
C ILE A 13 10.39 -1.60 -14.33
N PHE A 14 11.02 -1.01 -13.33
CA PHE A 14 11.66 0.30 -13.38
C PHE A 14 13.13 0.16 -12.97
N LEU A 15 13.98 1.02 -13.54
CA LEU A 15 15.35 1.17 -13.07
C LEU A 15 15.41 2.20 -11.94
N THR A 16 16.29 1.99 -10.97
CA THR A 16 16.68 3.04 -10.01
C THR A 16 17.31 4.22 -10.74
N LYS A 17 17.35 5.40 -10.10
CA LYS A 17 17.90 6.62 -10.70
C LYS A 17 19.34 6.44 -11.21
N ASP A 18 20.16 5.69 -10.48
CA ASP A 18 21.54 5.33 -10.85
C ASP A 18 21.63 4.16 -11.84
N LYS A 19 20.48 3.60 -12.26
CA LYS A 19 20.34 2.45 -13.16
C LYS A 19 20.97 1.15 -12.64
N LYS A 20 21.34 1.09 -11.38
CA LYS A 20 22.01 -0.07 -10.77
C LYS A 20 21.06 -1.24 -10.56
N TYR A 21 19.81 -0.96 -10.17
CA TYR A 21 18.83 -1.98 -9.81
C TYR A 21 17.55 -1.89 -10.62
N LYS A 22 16.92 -3.04 -10.84
CA LYS A 22 15.57 -3.19 -11.40
C LYS A 22 14.57 -3.39 -10.26
N VAL A 23 13.55 -2.56 -10.20
CA VAL A 23 12.48 -2.63 -9.21
C VAL A 23 11.20 -3.03 -9.92
N GLY A 24 10.66 -4.19 -9.59
CA GLY A 24 9.30 -4.58 -9.96
C GLY A 24 8.30 -3.91 -9.02
N VAL A 25 7.25 -3.34 -9.57
CA VAL A 25 6.13 -2.77 -8.79
C VAL A 25 4.83 -3.33 -9.32
N ILE A 26 3.98 -3.79 -8.43
CA ILE A 26 2.61 -4.20 -8.74
C ILE A 26 1.65 -3.46 -7.81
N ASN A 27 0.54 -2.98 -8.38
CA ASN A 27 -0.61 -2.50 -7.61
C ASN A 27 -1.78 -3.46 -7.81
N LEU A 28 -2.32 -3.95 -6.71
CA LEU A 28 -3.44 -4.88 -6.66
C LEU A 28 -4.59 -4.27 -5.87
N MET A 29 -5.82 -4.50 -6.32
CA MET A 29 -7.02 -4.09 -5.59
C MET A 29 -7.69 -5.31 -4.97
N GLY A 30 -7.95 -5.28 -3.66
CA GLY A 30 -8.69 -6.31 -2.94
C GLY A 30 -10.08 -6.53 -3.53
N ASN A 31 -10.67 -7.68 -3.28
CA ASN A 31 -12.00 -8.02 -3.77
C ASN A 31 -13.11 -7.76 -2.73
N VAL A 32 -12.76 -7.89 -1.43
CA VAL A 32 -13.75 -7.83 -0.35
C VAL A 32 -14.08 -6.37 -0.02
N PHE A 33 -15.35 -5.99 -0.16
CA PHE A 33 -15.88 -4.63 -0.02
C PHE A 33 -15.28 -3.58 -0.96
N MET A 34 -14.60 -4.04 -2.02
CA MET A 34 -14.05 -3.18 -3.07
C MET A 34 -14.91 -3.25 -4.34
N LYS A 35 -14.58 -2.43 -5.34
CA LYS A 35 -15.23 -2.52 -6.66
C LYS A 35 -15.00 -3.90 -7.26
N LYS A 36 -16.01 -4.42 -7.98
CA LYS A 36 -15.88 -5.70 -8.71
C LYS A 36 -14.66 -5.68 -9.63
N SER A 37 -13.79 -6.65 -9.45
CA SER A 37 -12.54 -6.84 -10.19
C SER A 37 -12.27 -8.33 -10.38
N GLU A 38 -11.24 -8.68 -11.15
CA GLU A 38 -10.78 -10.07 -11.24
C GLU A 38 -10.20 -10.54 -9.89
N ASP A 39 -10.16 -11.86 -9.68
CA ASP A 39 -9.60 -12.45 -8.45
C ASP A 39 -8.17 -11.96 -8.21
N VAL A 40 -7.96 -11.31 -7.07
CA VAL A 40 -6.70 -10.65 -6.76
C VAL A 40 -5.56 -11.63 -6.49
N PHE A 41 -5.86 -12.80 -5.91
CA PHE A 41 -4.85 -13.83 -5.62
C PHE A 41 -4.41 -14.56 -6.88
N GLU A 42 -5.33 -14.93 -7.78
CA GLU A 42 -4.97 -15.49 -9.07
C GLU A 42 -4.19 -14.49 -9.94
N LYS A 43 -4.58 -13.21 -9.93
CA LYS A 43 -3.82 -12.17 -10.64
C LYS A 43 -2.41 -11.98 -10.04
N ALA A 44 -2.27 -11.95 -8.73
CA ALA A 44 -0.96 -11.89 -8.07
C ALA A 44 -0.08 -13.07 -8.46
N LYS A 45 -0.61 -14.29 -8.43
CA LYS A 45 0.06 -15.53 -8.83
C LYS A 45 0.55 -15.47 -10.29
N ASP A 46 -0.27 -14.97 -11.21
CA ASP A 46 0.10 -14.84 -12.62
C ASP A 46 1.18 -13.78 -12.87
N ILE A 47 1.17 -12.67 -12.12
CA ILE A 47 2.20 -11.66 -12.23
C ILE A 47 3.52 -12.14 -11.60
N CYS A 48 3.47 -12.87 -10.50
CA CYS A 48 4.64 -13.48 -9.87
C CYS A 48 5.35 -14.53 -10.75
N LYS A 49 4.69 -15.07 -11.78
CA LYS A 49 5.35 -15.87 -12.83
C LYS A 49 6.19 -15.02 -13.79
N LYS A 50 5.84 -13.72 -13.94
CA LYS A 50 6.48 -12.76 -14.85
C LYS A 50 7.54 -11.91 -14.15
N ILE A 51 7.27 -11.53 -12.89
CA ILE A 51 8.19 -10.76 -12.04
C ILE A 51 8.75 -11.71 -10.98
N ILE A 52 10.00 -12.09 -11.12
CA ILE A 52 10.68 -13.06 -10.24
C ILE A 52 11.87 -12.36 -9.60
N LEU A 53 11.84 -12.30 -8.28
CA LEU A 53 12.90 -11.72 -7.45
C LEU A 53 14.25 -12.40 -7.76
N LYS A 54 15.28 -11.59 -7.96
CA LYS A 54 16.66 -12.00 -8.33
C LYS A 54 16.81 -12.73 -9.67
N ARG A 55 15.74 -12.87 -10.45
CA ARG A 55 15.83 -13.38 -11.82
C ARG A 55 15.72 -12.25 -12.85
N ASN A 56 14.68 -11.41 -12.74
CA ASN A 56 14.46 -10.30 -13.67
C ASN A 56 14.22 -8.95 -12.97
N VAL A 57 14.09 -8.96 -11.65
CA VAL A 57 14.10 -7.76 -10.79
C VAL A 57 15.00 -7.99 -9.59
N ASP A 58 15.61 -6.91 -9.10
CA ASP A 58 16.43 -6.94 -7.88
C ASP A 58 15.57 -6.79 -6.64
N PHE A 59 14.52 -5.98 -6.73
CA PHE A 59 13.54 -5.76 -5.66
C PHE A 59 12.13 -5.83 -6.23
N PHE A 60 11.17 -6.28 -5.41
CA PHE A 60 9.78 -6.43 -5.82
C PHE A 60 8.83 -5.85 -4.78
N ILE A 61 8.15 -4.77 -5.14
CA ILE A 61 7.22 -4.02 -4.30
C ILE A 61 5.79 -4.38 -4.69
N VAL A 62 4.98 -4.73 -3.71
CA VAL A 62 3.55 -4.98 -3.88
C VAL A 62 2.78 -3.97 -3.05
N ASP A 63 2.02 -3.10 -3.74
CA ASP A 63 1.00 -2.23 -3.14
C ASP A 63 -0.35 -2.93 -3.23
N PHE A 64 -0.90 -3.29 -2.07
CA PHE A 64 -2.20 -3.95 -1.97
C PHE A 64 -3.25 -2.98 -1.45
N HIS A 65 -4.05 -2.44 -2.38
CA HIS A 65 -5.12 -1.50 -2.09
C HIS A 65 -6.41 -2.21 -1.73
N GLY A 66 -6.74 -2.34 -0.45
CA GLY A 66 -7.90 -3.11 0.00
C GLY A 66 -8.43 -2.68 1.36
N GLU A 67 -9.73 -2.88 1.57
CA GLU A 67 -10.42 -2.53 2.81
C GLU A 67 -10.11 -3.52 3.94
N ILE A 68 -10.24 -4.83 3.69
CA ILE A 68 -10.21 -5.84 4.75
C ILE A 68 -8.79 -6.25 5.14
N THR A 69 -8.50 -6.15 6.45
CA THR A 69 -7.20 -6.51 7.01
C THR A 69 -6.84 -7.98 6.79
N SER A 70 -7.82 -8.89 6.86
CA SER A 70 -7.57 -10.32 6.63
C SER A 70 -7.12 -10.62 5.21
N GLU A 71 -7.68 -9.95 4.20
CA GLU A 71 -7.27 -10.10 2.80
C GLU A 71 -5.86 -9.54 2.58
N LYS A 72 -5.54 -8.37 3.17
CA LYS A 72 -4.19 -7.78 3.16
C LYS A 72 -3.16 -8.71 3.80
N MET A 73 -3.46 -9.25 4.98
CA MET A 73 -2.57 -10.18 5.68
C MET A 73 -2.38 -11.48 4.91
N ALA A 74 -3.45 -12.02 4.32
CA ALA A 74 -3.39 -13.21 3.48
C ALA A 74 -2.48 -13.00 2.26
N MET A 75 -2.57 -11.84 1.59
CA MET A 75 -1.66 -11.48 0.48
C MET A 75 -0.21 -11.35 0.96
N GLY A 76 0.02 -10.74 2.12
CA GLY A 76 1.34 -10.66 2.72
C GLY A 76 1.96 -12.06 2.93
N HIS A 77 1.22 -12.97 3.54
CA HIS A 77 1.68 -14.34 3.76
C HIS A 77 1.83 -15.15 2.46
N PHE A 78 0.94 -14.94 1.49
CA PHE A 78 1.03 -15.57 0.18
C PHE A 78 2.31 -15.20 -0.57
N LEU A 79 2.74 -13.93 -0.46
CA LEU A 79 3.93 -13.42 -1.13
C LEU A 79 5.19 -13.41 -0.26
N ASP A 80 5.12 -14.01 0.94
CA ASP A 80 6.26 -14.08 1.86
C ASP A 80 7.42 -14.92 1.28
N GLY A 81 8.57 -14.29 1.12
CA GLY A 81 9.76 -14.84 0.45
C GLY A 81 9.74 -14.73 -1.07
N ILE A 82 8.66 -14.18 -1.67
CA ILE A 82 8.50 -13.97 -3.10
C ILE A 82 8.71 -12.51 -3.48
N SER A 83 8.36 -11.58 -2.59
CA SER A 83 8.50 -10.14 -2.77
C SER A 83 9.40 -9.52 -1.71
N THR A 84 9.99 -8.36 -2.00
CA THR A 84 10.73 -7.55 -1.03
C THR A 84 9.78 -7.02 0.05
N CYS A 85 8.61 -6.54 -0.36
CA CYS A 85 7.57 -6.07 0.55
C CYS A 85 6.17 -6.22 -0.01
N VAL A 86 5.21 -6.35 0.90
CA VAL A 86 3.78 -6.18 0.67
C VAL A 86 3.29 -5.08 1.60
N ILE A 87 2.88 -3.96 1.05
CA ILE A 87 2.36 -2.81 1.79
C ILE A 87 0.89 -2.60 1.47
N GLY A 88 0.07 -2.51 2.49
CA GLY A 88 -1.35 -2.21 2.33
C GLY A 88 -1.62 -0.71 2.25
N THR A 89 -2.65 -0.36 1.51
CA THR A 89 -3.20 1.00 1.37
C THR A 89 -4.73 0.95 1.42
N HIS A 90 -5.41 2.05 1.37
CA HIS A 90 -6.86 2.27 1.32
C HIS A 90 -7.45 2.92 2.56
N THR A 91 -7.16 2.44 3.78
CA THR A 91 -7.86 2.90 4.98
C THR A 91 -7.48 4.30 5.41
N HIS A 92 -6.40 4.84 4.87
CA HIS A 92 -5.79 6.12 5.22
C HIS A 92 -5.18 6.18 6.63
N VAL A 93 -5.26 5.09 7.40
CA VAL A 93 -4.77 5.04 8.79
C VAL A 93 -3.59 4.09 8.88
N PRO A 94 -2.39 4.53 9.30
CA PRO A 94 -1.23 3.66 9.39
C PRO A 94 -1.41 2.66 10.54
N THR A 95 -1.24 1.38 10.22
CA THR A 95 -1.34 0.31 11.20
C THR A 95 -0.03 0.13 11.97
N ALA A 96 -0.12 -0.48 13.15
CA ALA A 96 1.03 -0.67 14.05
C ALA A 96 1.82 -1.98 13.80
N ASP A 97 1.44 -2.75 12.79
CA ASP A 97 1.88 -4.13 12.57
C ASP A 97 3.07 -4.28 11.63
N THR A 98 3.86 -3.22 11.46
CA THR A 98 5.07 -3.20 10.63
C THR A 98 6.06 -4.27 11.09
N ARG A 99 6.42 -5.19 10.22
CA ARG A 99 7.30 -6.32 10.53
C ARG A 99 7.92 -6.95 9.29
N ILE A 100 8.91 -7.81 9.49
CA ILE A 100 9.38 -8.75 8.47
C ILE A 100 8.68 -10.09 8.73
N LEU A 101 8.08 -10.66 7.69
CA LEU A 101 7.46 -11.97 7.72
C LEU A 101 8.53 -13.08 7.75
N LYS A 102 8.11 -14.30 8.09
CA LYS A 102 9.03 -15.42 8.41
C LYS A 102 10.03 -15.76 7.31
N LYS A 103 9.66 -15.54 6.04
CA LYS A 103 10.54 -15.82 4.87
C LYS A 103 11.25 -14.57 4.33
N GLY A 104 11.14 -13.41 5.01
CA GLY A 104 11.93 -12.22 4.72
C GLY A 104 11.21 -11.10 3.95
N THR A 105 9.91 -11.18 3.72
CA THR A 105 9.14 -10.09 3.10
C THR A 105 8.77 -9.05 4.14
N ALA A 106 9.06 -7.76 3.91
CA ALA A 106 8.57 -6.66 4.74
C ALA A 106 7.05 -6.50 4.56
N TYR A 107 6.34 -6.24 5.66
CA TYR A 107 4.88 -6.15 5.65
C TYR A 107 4.35 -5.06 6.57
N GLN A 108 3.33 -4.36 6.11
CA GLN A 108 2.44 -3.53 6.94
C GLN A 108 1.03 -3.56 6.35
N THR A 109 0.01 -3.73 7.19
CA THR A 109 -1.40 -3.83 6.78
C THR A 109 -1.90 -2.56 6.09
N ASP A 110 -1.53 -1.37 6.58
CA ASP A 110 -1.78 -0.11 5.89
C ASP A 110 -0.68 0.90 6.27
N ILE A 111 -0.10 1.55 5.27
CA ILE A 111 0.96 2.55 5.47
C ILE A 111 0.41 3.94 5.73
N GLY A 112 -0.91 4.11 5.72
CA GLY A 112 -1.60 5.37 5.93
C GLY A 112 -1.62 6.28 4.71
N MET A 113 -2.02 7.51 4.91
CA MET A 113 -2.05 8.54 3.87
C MET A 113 -0.96 9.59 4.08
N CYS A 114 -0.58 10.27 3.01
CA CYS A 114 0.15 11.54 3.09
C CYS A 114 -0.89 12.67 3.11
N GLY A 115 -1.09 13.30 4.28
CA GLY A 115 -2.14 14.30 4.42
C GLY A 115 -2.34 14.78 5.85
N ASP A 116 -3.36 15.58 6.05
CA ASP A 116 -3.74 16.08 7.37
C ASP A 116 -4.49 15.02 8.16
N TYR A 117 -3.95 14.63 9.33
CA TYR A 117 -4.58 13.67 10.24
C TYR A 117 -5.48 14.32 11.30
N ASP A 118 -5.53 15.66 11.40
CA ASP A 118 -6.61 16.35 12.12
C ASP A 118 -7.86 16.48 11.23
N SER A 119 -8.32 15.35 10.73
CA SER A 119 -9.34 15.21 9.70
C SER A 119 -10.09 13.88 9.86
N VAL A 120 -11.09 13.65 9.02
CA VAL A 120 -11.70 12.33 8.87
C VAL A 120 -11.17 11.71 7.58
N ILE A 121 -10.16 10.85 7.72
CA ILE A 121 -9.47 10.18 6.60
C ILE A 121 -9.01 11.14 5.48
N GLY A 122 -8.53 12.35 5.86
CA GLY A 122 -8.07 13.39 4.94
C GLY A 122 -9.14 14.39 4.52
N MET A 123 -10.41 14.19 4.91
CA MET A 123 -11.51 15.09 4.61
C MET A 123 -11.80 16.02 5.79
N ASN A 124 -12.31 17.23 5.49
CA ASN A 124 -12.69 18.18 6.52
C ASN A 124 -13.57 17.53 7.58
N LYS A 125 -13.18 17.63 8.85
CA LYS A 125 -13.77 16.87 9.96
C LYS A 125 -15.18 17.36 10.31
N GLU A 126 -15.40 18.68 10.33
CA GLU A 126 -16.70 19.26 10.64
C GLU A 126 -17.76 18.84 9.62
N ASN A 127 -17.41 18.94 8.33
CA ASN A 127 -18.31 18.52 7.25
C ASN A 127 -18.54 17.00 7.25
N SER A 128 -17.52 16.21 7.58
CA SER A 128 -17.66 14.76 7.68
C SER A 128 -18.58 14.35 8.82
N ILE A 129 -18.48 15.01 9.98
CA ILE A 129 -19.36 14.80 11.13
C ILE A 129 -20.81 15.14 10.74
N LYS A 130 -21.05 16.30 10.12
CA LYS A 130 -22.38 16.69 9.62
C LYS A 130 -22.99 15.64 8.69
N LYS A 131 -22.19 15.02 7.82
CA LYS A 131 -22.66 13.95 6.94
C LYS A 131 -23.12 12.71 7.71
N PHE A 132 -22.39 12.30 8.75
CA PHE A 132 -22.83 11.18 9.60
C PHE A 132 -24.10 11.49 10.35
N PHE A 133 -24.30 12.75 10.79
CA PHE A 133 -25.56 13.23 11.38
C PHE A 133 -26.66 13.49 10.35
N LYS A 134 -26.37 13.36 9.03
CA LYS A 134 -27.31 13.63 7.92
C LYS A 134 -27.88 15.07 7.93
N GLU A 135 -27.06 16.02 8.36
CA GLU A 135 -27.43 17.43 8.38
C GLU A 135 -27.63 17.97 6.95
N LYS A 136 -28.67 18.84 6.76
CA LYS A 136 -29.08 19.34 5.42
C LYS A 136 -28.01 20.23 4.77
N ASP A 137 -27.17 20.90 5.57
CA ASP A 137 -26.11 21.80 5.12
C ASP A 137 -24.77 21.07 4.89
N ALA A 138 -24.72 19.74 5.07
CA ALA A 138 -23.54 18.95 4.77
C ALA A 138 -23.20 18.98 3.27
N ARG A 139 -21.99 19.43 2.94
CA ARG A 139 -21.50 19.58 1.56
C ARG A 139 -20.93 18.26 1.02
N LYS A 140 -20.58 18.22 -0.27
CA LYS A 140 -19.71 17.15 -0.81
C LYS A 140 -18.41 17.10 0.01
N HIS A 141 -17.78 15.92 0.07
CA HIS A 141 -16.49 15.80 0.73
C HIS A 141 -15.45 16.72 0.04
N TYR A 142 -14.67 17.40 0.85
CA TYR A 142 -13.53 18.20 0.42
C TYR A 142 -12.37 17.97 1.38
N PRO A 143 -11.11 18.10 0.89
CA PRO A 143 -9.92 17.82 1.70
C PRO A 143 -9.84 18.74 2.94
N ALA A 144 -9.22 18.23 3.99
CA ALA A 144 -8.72 19.06 5.08
C ALA A 144 -7.47 19.85 4.61
N GLU A 145 -7.28 21.05 5.16
CA GLU A 145 -6.23 22.01 4.74
C GLU A 145 -5.18 22.27 5.83
N GLY A 146 -5.11 21.40 6.84
CA GLY A 146 -4.13 21.52 7.93
C GLY A 146 -2.75 20.98 7.57
N ASN A 147 -1.90 20.86 8.59
CA ASN A 147 -0.52 20.40 8.42
C ASN A 147 -0.46 18.93 8.01
N GLY A 148 0.10 18.65 6.84
CA GLY A 148 0.24 17.31 6.31
C GLY A 148 1.30 16.48 7.06
N THR A 149 0.99 15.21 7.25
CA THR A 149 1.92 14.16 7.68
C THR A 149 2.38 13.37 6.46
N LEU A 150 3.68 13.14 6.32
CA LEU A 150 4.22 12.12 5.41
C LEU A 150 4.19 10.78 6.15
N SER A 151 3.38 9.84 5.68
CA SER A 151 3.29 8.49 6.22
C SER A 151 3.74 7.45 5.20
N GLY A 152 4.49 6.44 5.64
CA GLY A 152 5.03 5.40 4.79
C GLY A 152 5.93 4.43 5.55
N VAL A 153 6.76 3.71 4.80
CA VAL A 153 7.77 2.80 5.35
C VAL A 153 9.13 3.02 4.69
N ILE A 154 10.19 2.80 5.45
CA ILE A 154 11.56 2.68 4.96
C ILE A 154 11.95 1.21 5.07
N ILE A 155 12.41 0.62 3.97
CA ILE A 155 12.79 -0.78 3.89
C ILE A 155 14.25 -0.87 3.47
N ASP A 156 15.05 -1.50 4.30
CA ASP A 156 16.39 -1.96 3.97
C ASP A 156 16.30 -3.37 3.38
N ALA A 157 16.78 -3.56 2.16
CA ALA A 157 16.69 -4.84 1.48
C ALA A 157 18.07 -5.39 1.11
N CYS A 158 18.23 -6.69 1.24
CA CYS A 158 19.46 -7.41 0.90
C CYS A 158 19.67 -7.45 -0.62
N GLU A 159 20.76 -6.91 -1.11
CA GLU A 159 21.11 -6.92 -2.55
C GLU A 159 21.22 -8.34 -3.13
N LYS A 160 21.64 -9.33 -2.33
CA LYS A 160 21.81 -10.70 -2.78
C LYS A 160 20.50 -11.45 -2.94
N THR A 161 19.56 -11.26 -2.00
CA THR A 161 18.30 -11.99 -1.97
C THR A 161 17.12 -11.17 -2.48
N GLY A 162 17.21 -9.84 -2.43
CA GLY A 162 16.11 -8.92 -2.69
C GLY A 162 15.06 -8.87 -1.55
N LEU A 163 15.26 -9.64 -0.47
CA LEU A 163 14.36 -9.66 0.69
C LEU A 163 14.73 -8.58 1.70
N ALA A 164 13.80 -8.25 2.59
CA ALA A 164 14.00 -7.20 3.58
C ALA A 164 14.92 -7.66 4.72
N ASN A 165 15.88 -6.79 5.10
CA ASN A 165 16.68 -6.92 6.32
C ASN A 165 16.06 -6.13 7.46
N GLN A 166 15.44 -4.97 7.14
CA GLN A 166 14.82 -4.09 8.13
C GLN A 166 13.62 -3.38 7.51
N VAL A 167 12.61 -3.09 8.31
CA VAL A 167 11.47 -2.24 7.95
C VAL A 167 11.11 -1.34 9.11
N ASN A 168 10.97 -0.04 8.85
CA ASN A 168 10.59 0.96 9.83
C ASN A 168 9.44 1.81 9.31
N ARG A 169 8.51 2.18 10.19
CA ARG A 169 7.52 3.19 9.85
C ARG A 169 8.19 4.55 9.68
N LEU A 170 7.77 5.27 8.66
CA LEU A 170 8.11 6.67 8.44
C LEU A 170 6.89 7.54 8.74
N ILE A 171 6.99 8.38 9.78
CA ILE A 171 5.98 9.38 10.13
C ILE A 171 6.71 10.70 10.33
N LEU A 172 6.44 11.68 9.45
CA LEU A 172 7.08 12.99 9.49
C LEU A 172 6.04 14.11 9.39
N GLY A 173 6.15 15.09 10.26
CA GLY A 173 5.28 16.29 10.28
C GLY A 173 3.86 16.00 10.73
N GLY A 174 3.02 17.02 10.69
CA GLY A 174 1.59 16.95 11.01
C GLY A 174 1.27 16.47 12.42
N SER A 175 0.04 16.01 12.59
CA SER A 175 -0.53 15.65 13.90
C SER A 175 -0.13 14.27 14.42
N LEU A 176 0.40 13.38 13.58
CA LEU A 176 0.85 12.05 14.03
C LEU A 176 2.28 12.05 14.58
N LYS A 177 3.04 13.11 14.37
CA LYS A 177 4.37 13.25 14.96
C LYS A 177 4.25 13.61 16.44
N LYS A 178 4.79 12.77 17.31
CA LYS A 178 4.99 13.10 18.73
C LYS A 178 6.34 13.79 18.92
#